data_99aa6dc7c707b3e080c5848bf54d0315
#
_entry.id   99aa6dc7c707b3e080c5848bf54d0315
#
_cell.length_a   1.000
_cell.length_b   1.000
_cell.length_c   1.000
_cell.angle_alpha   90.00
_cell.angle_beta   90.00
_cell.angle_gamma   90.00
#
_symmetry.space_group_name_H-M   'P 1'
#
loop_
_entity.id
_entity.type
_entity.pdbx_description
1 polymer ?
#
loop_
_entity_poly.entity_id
_entity_poly.type
_entity_poly.pdbx_seq_one_letter_code
_entity_poly.pdbx_strand_id
1 'polypeptide(L)'
;NKLHDVTHGQVLVDGVDVQQLEGKELQAFRREKMGMVFQHFALFPHRNVIDNVAYGLKVQKVDKNEREAAALNALRLVGLEPYADNATSELSGGMQQRVGLARALASDPDILLMDEAFSALDPLIRRQMQDELMTIQGEVQKTILFITHDLNEALRIGDRVCIMKDGVVVQIGTPEEILTQPATGYVAEFVQDVDQGRVIKVEEIMVPPDPLQIDTDFDEVVSALADVNEKLVVDSSGKCAGLVTRSDVERVATQGVPTLASALRTDVPIAAPSQTLNELYADAGKGLPIACCNEDGQLVGRMDPTAVLEELGRVEALADAFDREVYM
;
A
#
# COMPACT_ATOMS: atom_id res chain seq x y z
N ASN A 1 0.05 5.00 -25.05
CA ASN A 1 -0.51 4.12 -26.09
C ASN A 1 -0.70 4.80 -27.47
N LYS A 2 -0.39 6.10 -27.60
CA LYS A 2 -0.56 6.91 -28.82
C LYS A 2 -2.00 6.89 -29.40
N LEU A 3 -3.02 6.95 -28.52
CA LEU A 3 -4.42 7.25 -28.95
C LEU A 3 -4.55 8.69 -29.39
N HIS A 4 -3.73 9.57 -28.81
CA HIS A 4 -3.54 10.96 -29.21
C HIS A 4 -2.07 11.22 -29.47
N ASP A 5 -1.75 12.05 -30.46
CA ASP A 5 -0.40 12.49 -30.72
C ASP A 5 0.02 13.55 -29.68
N VAL A 6 1.27 13.50 -29.24
CA VAL A 6 1.82 14.58 -28.39
C VAL A 6 2.15 15.81 -29.21
N THR A 7 1.91 17.00 -28.65
CA THR A 7 2.26 18.26 -29.31
C THR A 7 3.78 18.48 -29.30
N HIS A 8 4.43 18.15 -28.18
CA HIS A 8 5.89 18.26 -27.99
C HIS A 8 6.36 17.15 -27.02
N GLY A 9 7.63 16.80 -27.13
CA GLY A 9 8.26 15.79 -26.29
C GLY A 9 8.17 14.39 -26.89
N GLN A 10 8.49 13.37 -26.09
CA GLN A 10 8.54 11.97 -26.49
C GLN A 10 7.98 11.07 -25.39
N VAL A 11 7.50 9.90 -25.77
CA VAL A 11 7.03 8.84 -24.83
C VAL A 11 7.89 7.62 -25.05
N LEU A 12 8.80 7.36 -24.11
CA LEU A 12 9.72 6.22 -24.17
C LEU A 12 9.17 5.03 -23.36
N VAL A 13 9.14 3.86 -23.99
CA VAL A 13 8.83 2.58 -23.35
C VAL A 13 9.93 1.60 -23.76
N ASP A 14 10.66 1.08 -22.78
CA ASP A 14 11.84 0.22 -23.00
C ASP A 14 12.84 0.81 -24.01
N GLY A 15 13.02 2.16 -23.97
CA GLY A 15 13.89 2.89 -24.89
C GLY A 15 13.31 3.14 -26.28
N VAL A 16 12.11 2.65 -26.59
CA VAL A 16 11.40 2.91 -27.87
C VAL A 16 10.51 4.14 -27.73
N ASP A 17 10.71 5.12 -28.62
CA ASP A 17 9.80 6.26 -28.70
C ASP A 17 8.50 5.87 -29.40
N VAL A 18 7.43 5.74 -28.62
CA VAL A 18 6.11 5.31 -29.10
C VAL A 18 5.55 6.28 -30.14
N GLN A 19 5.99 7.57 -30.14
CA GLN A 19 5.52 8.56 -31.11
C GLN A 19 6.08 8.33 -32.51
N GLN A 20 7.17 7.57 -32.64
CA GLN A 20 7.75 7.21 -33.93
C GLN A 20 7.12 5.95 -34.55
N LEU A 21 6.35 5.17 -33.77
CA LEU A 21 5.71 3.97 -34.25
C LEU A 21 4.45 4.30 -35.04
N GLU A 22 4.25 3.64 -36.20
CA GLU A 22 3.09 3.82 -37.06
C GLU A 22 2.50 2.48 -37.56
N GLY A 23 1.28 2.54 -38.04
CA GLY A 23 0.60 1.45 -38.74
C GLY A 23 0.71 0.10 -38.01
N LYS A 24 1.35 -0.87 -38.64
CA LYS A 24 1.50 -2.24 -38.11
C LYS A 24 2.42 -2.32 -36.89
N GLU A 25 3.46 -1.51 -36.84
CA GLU A 25 4.42 -1.48 -35.72
C GLU A 25 3.74 -0.98 -34.45
N LEU A 26 2.98 0.11 -34.52
CA LEU A 26 2.20 0.62 -33.39
C LEU A 26 1.14 -0.39 -32.93
N GLN A 27 0.50 -1.10 -33.88
CA GLN A 27 -0.47 -2.14 -33.51
C GLN A 27 0.20 -3.33 -32.83
N ALA A 28 1.36 -3.78 -33.28
CA ALA A 28 2.13 -4.86 -32.65
C ALA A 28 2.55 -4.44 -31.24
N PHE A 29 3.15 -3.27 -31.11
CA PHE A 29 3.55 -2.68 -29.83
C PHE A 29 2.40 -2.63 -28.80
N ARG A 30 1.22 -2.13 -29.21
CA ARG A 30 0.04 -2.07 -28.33
C ARG A 30 -0.43 -3.45 -27.88
N ARG A 31 -0.36 -4.46 -28.75
CA ARG A 31 -0.83 -5.82 -28.46
C ARG A 31 0.11 -6.59 -27.55
N GLU A 32 1.39 -6.36 -27.71
CA GLU A 32 2.45 -7.12 -27.02
C GLU A 32 2.84 -6.47 -25.68
N LYS A 33 2.91 -5.14 -25.66
CA LYS A 33 3.46 -4.40 -24.54
C LYS A 33 2.41 -3.84 -23.58
N MET A 34 1.18 -3.62 -24.03
CA MET A 34 0.20 -2.84 -23.26
C MET A 34 -1.14 -3.56 -23.08
N GLY A 35 -1.56 -3.72 -21.83
CA GLY A 35 -2.95 -4.00 -21.46
C GLY A 35 -3.65 -2.71 -21.06
N MET A 36 -4.97 -2.63 -21.23
CA MET A 36 -5.77 -1.48 -20.80
C MET A 36 -7.05 -1.92 -20.10
N VAL A 37 -7.28 -1.32 -18.92
CA VAL A 37 -8.50 -1.46 -18.13
C VAL A 37 -9.21 -0.12 -18.15
N PHE A 38 -10.51 -0.13 -18.49
CA PHE A 38 -11.31 1.07 -18.67
C PHE A 38 -12.28 1.29 -17.52
N GLN A 39 -12.67 2.53 -17.29
CA GLN A 39 -13.64 2.96 -16.29
C GLN A 39 -15.00 2.26 -16.42
N HIS A 40 -15.52 2.09 -17.64
CA HIS A 40 -16.82 1.48 -17.94
C HIS A 40 -16.69 0.05 -18.48
N PHE A 41 -15.77 -0.75 -17.93
CA PHE A 41 -15.54 -2.17 -18.23
C PHE A 41 -15.21 -2.47 -19.70
N ALA A 42 -15.82 -1.79 -20.65
CA ALA A 42 -15.69 -1.95 -22.11
C ALA A 42 -15.80 -3.42 -22.58
N LEU A 43 -16.70 -4.19 -21.97
CA LEU A 43 -16.96 -5.57 -22.34
C LEU A 43 -17.85 -5.66 -23.57
N PHE A 44 -17.66 -6.72 -24.37
CA PHE A 44 -18.51 -7.02 -25.51
C PHE A 44 -19.80 -7.72 -25.02
N PRO A 45 -21.00 -7.05 -25.08
CA PRO A 45 -22.21 -7.60 -24.49
C PRO A 45 -22.76 -8.83 -25.21
N HIS A 46 -22.35 -9.06 -26.46
CA HIS A 46 -22.74 -10.19 -27.29
C HIS A 46 -21.80 -11.41 -27.17
N ARG A 47 -20.88 -11.37 -26.20
CA ARG A 47 -19.92 -12.43 -25.91
C ARG A 47 -20.04 -12.86 -24.46
N ASN A 48 -19.76 -14.14 -24.19
CA ASN A 48 -19.59 -14.62 -22.83
C ASN A 48 -18.27 -14.12 -22.21
N VAL A 49 -18.03 -14.46 -20.93
CA VAL A 49 -16.88 -14.00 -20.15
C VAL A 49 -15.57 -14.47 -20.78
N ILE A 50 -15.41 -15.76 -21.08
CA ILE A 50 -14.17 -16.30 -21.64
C ILE A 50 -13.86 -15.71 -23.01
N ASP A 51 -14.86 -15.49 -23.86
CA ASP A 51 -14.70 -14.87 -25.17
C ASP A 51 -14.30 -13.39 -25.09
N ASN A 52 -14.72 -12.69 -24.03
CA ASN A 52 -14.27 -11.32 -23.73
C ASN A 52 -12.79 -11.34 -23.38
N VAL A 53 -12.37 -12.22 -22.46
CA VAL A 53 -10.98 -12.32 -21.99
C VAL A 53 -10.06 -12.78 -23.11
N ALA A 54 -10.45 -13.78 -23.90
CA ALA A 54 -9.67 -14.31 -25.01
C ALA A 54 -9.60 -13.37 -26.22
N TYR A 55 -10.35 -12.25 -26.24
CA TYR A 55 -10.50 -11.43 -27.45
C TYR A 55 -9.18 -10.84 -27.96
N GLY A 56 -8.34 -10.34 -27.08
CA GLY A 56 -7.02 -9.79 -27.43
C GLY A 56 -6.16 -10.82 -28.16
N LEU A 57 -6.07 -12.02 -27.61
CA LEU A 57 -5.33 -13.14 -28.19
C LEU A 57 -5.92 -13.62 -29.52
N LYS A 58 -7.26 -13.56 -29.65
CA LYS A 58 -7.93 -13.85 -30.93
C LYS A 58 -7.52 -12.87 -32.04
N VAL A 59 -7.40 -11.59 -31.71
CA VAL A 59 -6.94 -10.55 -32.65
C VAL A 59 -5.46 -10.76 -33.02
N GLN A 60 -4.67 -11.28 -32.10
CA GLN A 60 -3.27 -11.69 -32.33
C GLN A 60 -3.14 -12.98 -33.14
N LYS A 61 -4.25 -13.66 -33.45
CA LYS A 61 -4.32 -14.95 -34.19
C LYS A 61 -3.71 -16.11 -33.42
N VAL A 62 -3.67 -16.09 -32.11
CA VAL A 62 -3.27 -17.20 -31.25
C VAL A 62 -4.23 -18.38 -31.46
N ASP A 63 -3.75 -19.59 -31.42
CA ASP A 63 -4.55 -20.82 -31.56
C ASP A 63 -5.70 -20.86 -30.55
N LYS A 64 -6.82 -21.52 -30.92
CA LYS A 64 -8.01 -21.54 -30.09
C LYS A 64 -7.77 -22.14 -28.70
N ASN A 65 -7.10 -23.28 -28.64
CA ASN A 65 -6.88 -23.99 -27.39
C ASN A 65 -5.92 -23.19 -26.48
N GLU A 66 -4.90 -22.58 -27.05
CA GLU A 66 -3.91 -21.75 -26.34
C GLU A 66 -4.55 -20.49 -25.76
N ARG A 67 -5.35 -19.75 -26.54
CA ARG A 67 -6.02 -18.54 -26.06
C ARG A 67 -7.12 -18.82 -25.02
N GLU A 68 -7.83 -19.96 -25.14
CA GLU A 68 -8.81 -20.36 -24.13
C GLU A 68 -8.12 -20.74 -22.81
N ALA A 69 -6.98 -21.45 -22.88
CA ALA A 69 -6.18 -21.76 -21.70
C ALA A 69 -5.65 -20.49 -21.01
N ALA A 70 -5.11 -19.55 -21.81
CA ALA A 70 -4.65 -18.25 -21.28
C ALA A 70 -5.79 -17.44 -20.65
N ALA A 71 -6.96 -17.42 -21.29
CA ALA A 71 -8.15 -16.75 -20.75
C ALA A 71 -8.64 -17.37 -19.44
N LEU A 72 -8.66 -18.70 -19.33
CA LEU A 72 -9.01 -19.40 -18.09
C LEU A 72 -8.00 -19.12 -16.98
N ASN A 73 -6.71 -19.08 -17.30
CA ASN A 73 -5.68 -18.72 -16.33
C ASN A 73 -5.87 -17.28 -15.82
N ALA A 74 -6.15 -16.32 -16.70
CA ALA A 74 -6.43 -14.95 -16.31
C ALA A 74 -7.72 -14.83 -15.47
N LEU A 75 -8.77 -15.61 -15.82
CA LEU A 75 -10.01 -15.66 -15.01
C LEU A 75 -9.78 -16.28 -13.63
N ARG A 76 -8.87 -17.24 -13.50
CA ARG A 76 -8.48 -17.84 -12.22
C ARG A 76 -7.79 -16.83 -11.32
N LEU A 77 -6.89 -16.00 -11.85
CA LEU A 77 -6.22 -14.92 -11.12
C LEU A 77 -7.22 -13.95 -10.46
N VAL A 78 -8.34 -13.67 -11.13
CA VAL A 78 -9.37 -12.76 -10.64
C VAL A 78 -10.57 -13.48 -9.98
N GLY A 79 -10.46 -14.78 -9.71
CA GLY A 79 -11.51 -15.56 -9.03
C GLY A 79 -12.80 -15.77 -9.83
N LEU A 80 -12.76 -15.63 -11.17
CA LEU A 80 -13.95 -15.72 -12.04
C LEU A 80 -13.96 -16.93 -12.98
N GLU A 81 -13.09 -17.92 -12.80
CA GLU A 81 -13.08 -19.15 -13.59
C GLU A 81 -14.45 -19.86 -13.64
N PRO A 82 -15.24 -19.96 -12.52
CA PRO A 82 -16.56 -20.60 -12.53
C PRO A 82 -17.59 -19.90 -13.41
N TYR A 83 -17.37 -18.65 -13.77
CA TYR A 83 -18.26 -17.81 -14.57
C TYR A 83 -17.85 -17.68 -16.03
N ALA A 84 -16.90 -18.49 -16.50
CA ALA A 84 -16.31 -18.39 -17.84
C ALA A 84 -17.35 -18.42 -18.99
N ASP A 85 -18.38 -19.21 -18.85
CA ASP A 85 -19.44 -19.39 -19.86
C ASP A 85 -20.62 -18.44 -19.70
N ASN A 86 -20.67 -17.67 -18.61
CA ASN A 86 -21.77 -16.73 -18.34
C ASN A 86 -21.80 -15.56 -19.33
N ALA A 87 -22.98 -15.01 -19.57
CA ALA A 87 -23.12 -13.74 -20.26
C ALA A 87 -22.61 -12.60 -19.35
N THR A 88 -21.99 -11.57 -19.95
CA THR A 88 -21.51 -10.40 -19.17
C THR A 88 -22.61 -9.65 -18.44
N SER A 89 -23.85 -9.70 -18.94
CA SER A 89 -25.02 -9.10 -18.30
C SER A 89 -25.50 -9.80 -17.03
N GLU A 90 -25.04 -11.02 -16.77
CA GLU A 90 -25.37 -11.78 -15.55
C GLU A 90 -24.42 -11.44 -14.37
N LEU A 91 -23.38 -10.66 -14.64
CA LEU A 91 -22.36 -10.30 -13.68
C LEU A 91 -22.65 -8.98 -12.98
N SER A 92 -22.28 -8.89 -11.69
CA SER A 92 -22.24 -7.61 -10.98
C SER A 92 -21.19 -6.65 -11.56
N GLY A 93 -21.29 -5.35 -11.26
CA GLY A 93 -20.30 -4.36 -11.73
C GLY A 93 -18.86 -4.71 -11.35
N GLY A 94 -18.62 -5.15 -10.12
CA GLY A 94 -17.30 -5.61 -9.68
C GLY A 94 -16.82 -6.84 -10.44
N MET A 95 -17.70 -7.81 -10.72
CA MET A 95 -17.33 -8.97 -11.55
C MET A 95 -17.02 -8.55 -13.00
N GLN A 96 -17.77 -7.62 -13.57
CA GLN A 96 -17.48 -7.08 -14.90
C GLN A 96 -16.13 -6.39 -14.96
N GLN A 97 -15.75 -5.66 -13.91
CA GLN A 97 -14.45 -5.01 -13.79
C GLN A 97 -13.31 -6.06 -13.72
N ARG A 98 -13.51 -7.14 -12.95
CA ARG A 98 -12.56 -8.27 -12.91
C ARG A 98 -12.41 -8.94 -14.27
N VAL A 99 -13.48 -9.10 -15.04
CA VAL A 99 -13.39 -9.58 -16.43
C VAL A 99 -12.59 -8.63 -17.31
N GLY A 100 -12.74 -7.31 -17.13
CA GLY A 100 -11.93 -6.29 -17.80
C GLY A 100 -10.44 -6.40 -17.46
N LEU A 101 -10.12 -6.61 -16.19
CA LEU A 101 -8.76 -6.85 -15.72
C LEU A 101 -8.18 -8.16 -16.27
N ALA A 102 -8.92 -9.27 -16.18
CA ALA A 102 -8.52 -10.55 -16.75
C ALA A 102 -8.25 -10.45 -18.26
N ARG A 103 -9.09 -9.72 -19.01
CA ARG A 103 -8.87 -9.46 -20.43
C ARG A 103 -7.56 -8.72 -20.72
N ALA A 104 -7.23 -7.74 -19.88
CA ALA A 104 -5.99 -6.99 -20.02
C ALA A 104 -4.76 -7.86 -19.68
N LEU A 105 -4.87 -8.76 -18.70
CA LEU A 105 -3.80 -9.66 -18.27
C LEU A 105 -3.61 -10.88 -19.19
N ALA A 106 -4.66 -11.34 -19.87
CA ALA A 106 -4.63 -12.57 -20.68
C ALA A 106 -3.57 -12.56 -21.79
N SER A 107 -3.21 -11.40 -22.31
CA SER A 107 -2.14 -11.23 -23.32
C SER A 107 -0.75 -11.09 -22.72
N ASP A 108 -0.61 -11.21 -21.41
CA ASP A 108 0.64 -11.08 -20.64
C ASP A 108 1.44 -9.80 -20.97
N PRO A 109 0.83 -8.60 -20.91
CA PRO A 109 1.50 -7.36 -21.26
C PRO A 109 2.56 -6.97 -20.22
N ASP A 110 3.59 -6.20 -20.64
CA ASP A 110 4.59 -5.66 -19.72
C ASP A 110 4.03 -4.49 -18.90
N ILE A 111 3.10 -3.72 -19.50
CA ILE A 111 2.52 -2.52 -18.91
C ILE A 111 0.99 -2.62 -18.88
N LEU A 112 0.39 -2.34 -17.72
CA LEU A 112 -1.05 -2.22 -17.55
C LEU A 112 -1.44 -0.77 -17.36
N LEU A 113 -2.24 -0.24 -18.30
CA LEU A 113 -2.80 1.11 -18.21
C LEU A 113 -4.19 1.01 -17.59
N MET A 114 -4.43 1.69 -16.48
CA MET A 114 -5.71 1.69 -15.77
C MET A 114 -6.25 3.12 -15.70
N ASP A 115 -7.37 3.36 -16.36
CA ASP A 115 -7.99 4.68 -16.47
C ASP A 115 -9.26 4.70 -15.62
N GLU A 116 -9.19 5.32 -14.44
CA GLU A 116 -10.26 5.39 -13.44
C GLU A 116 -10.97 4.04 -13.22
N ALA A 117 -10.19 2.96 -13.17
CA ALA A 117 -10.71 1.60 -13.24
C ALA A 117 -11.73 1.24 -12.14
N PHE A 118 -11.73 1.94 -11.01
CA PHE A 118 -12.60 1.64 -9.87
C PHE A 118 -13.65 2.71 -9.58
N SER A 119 -13.67 3.82 -10.34
CA SER A 119 -14.57 4.96 -10.08
C SER A 119 -16.07 4.61 -10.19
N ALA A 120 -16.42 3.65 -11.05
CA ALA A 120 -17.80 3.20 -11.27
C ALA A 120 -18.31 2.19 -10.23
N LEU A 121 -17.48 1.79 -9.25
CA LEU A 121 -17.82 0.80 -8.23
C LEU A 121 -18.27 1.47 -6.93
N ASP A 122 -19.16 0.80 -6.18
CA ASP A 122 -19.50 1.22 -4.83
C ASP A 122 -18.26 1.11 -3.89
N PRO A 123 -18.23 1.86 -2.77
CA PRO A 123 -17.03 1.95 -1.92
C PRO A 123 -16.52 0.61 -1.37
N LEU A 124 -17.43 -0.34 -1.06
CA LEU A 124 -17.04 -1.64 -0.50
C LEU A 124 -16.37 -2.50 -1.58
N ILE A 125 -17.00 -2.62 -2.75
CA ILE A 125 -16.47 -3.39 -3.88
C ILE A 125 -15.19 -2.75 -4.40
N ARG A 126 -15.10 -1.41 -4.44
CA ARG A 126 -13.89 -0.68 -4.81
C ARG A 126 -12.70 -1.09 -3.94
N ARG A 127 -12.87 -1.10 -2.62
CA ARG A 127 -11.83 -1.51 -1.67
C ARG A 127 -11.39 -2.96 -1.90
N GLN A 128 -12.34 -3.88 -2.09
CA GLN A 128 -12.03 -5.28 -2.40
C GLN A 128 -11.22 -5.42 -3.70
N MET A 129 -11.58 -4.65 -4.73
CA MET A 129 -10.87 -4.65 -6.02
C MET A 129 -9.45 -4.08 -5.92
N GLN A 130 -9.23 -3.08 -5.06
CA GLN A 130 -7.90 -2.54 -4.77
C GLN A 130 -7.02 -3.58 -4.09
N ASP A 131 -7.53 -4.27 -3.05
CA ASP A 131 -6.81 -5.35 -2.35
C ASP A 131 -6.44 -6.49 -3.30
N GLU A 132 -7.37 -6.86 -4.16
CA GLU A 132 -7.16 -7.89 -5.17
C GLU A 132 -6.11 -7.48 -6.21
N LEU A 133 -6.13 -6.23 -6.67
CA LEU A 133 -5.11 -5.70 -7.58
C LEU A 133 -3.71 -5.76 -6.95
N MET A 134 -3.56 -5.37 -5.68
CA MET A 134 -2.28 -5.46 -4.97
C MET A 134 -1.80 -6.91 -4.84
N THR A 135 -2.71 -7.85 -4.54
CA THR A 135 -2.40 -9.28 -4.49
C THR A 135 -1.91 -9.80 -5.85
N ILE A 136 -2.65 -9.48 -6.93
CA ILE A 136 -2.29 -9.87 -8.30
C ILE A 136 -0.95 -9.24 -8.71
N GLN A 137 -0.70 -7.97 -8.35
CA GLN A 137 0.57 -7.29 -8.64
C GLN A 137 1.76 -7.99 -8.00
N GLY A 138 1.61 -8.49 -6.77
CA GLY A 138 2.61 -9.30 -6.07
C GLY A 138 2.96 -10.59 -6.84
N GLU A 139 1.98 -11.20 -7.51
CA GLU A 139 2.17 -12.43 -8.28
C GLU A 139 2.75 -12.18 -9.68
N VAL A 140 2.24 -11.17 -10.40
CA VAL A 140 2.57 -10.97 -11.83
C VAL A 140 3.68 -9.94 -12.07
N GLN A 141 3.98 -9.08 -11.10
CA GLN A 141 5.07 -8.09 -11.13
C GLN A 141 5.11 -7.23 -12.42
N LYS A 142 3.95 -6.69 -12.81
CA LYS A 142 3.82 -5.83 -14.00
C LYS A 142 3.97 -4.35 -13.65
N THR A 143 4.40 -3.54 -14.60
CA THR A 143 4.33 -2.08 -14.46
C THR A 143 2.89 -1.61 -14.62
N ILE A 144 2.32 -0.99 -13.60
CA ILE A 144 0.97 -0.44 -13.65
C ILE A 144 1.04 1.10 -13.68
N LEU A 145 0.43 1.70 -14.71
CA LEU A 145 0.14 3.13 -14.73
C LEU A 145 -1.34 3.32 -14.42
N PHE A 146 -1.62 3.76 -13.21
CA PHE A 146 -2.97 3.92 -12.68
C PHE A 146 -3.36 5.40 -12.61
N ILE A 147 -4.45 5.78 -13.27
CA ILE A 147 -5.01 7.13 -13.23
C ILE A 147 -6.26 7.11 -12.37
N THR A 148 -6.33 7.99 -11.39
CA THR A 148 -7.49 8.20 -10.52
C THR A 148 -7.60 9.67 -10.13
N HIS A 149 -8.81 10.11 -9.77
CA HIS A 149 -9.06 11.38 -9.11
C HIS A 149 -9.17 11.25 -7.58
N ASP A 150 -9.11 10.02 -7.06
CA ASP A 150 -9.17 9.73 -5.62
C ASP A 150 -7.74 9.57 -5.08
N LEU A 151 -7.31 10.54 -4.27
CA LEU A 151 -5.97 10.54 -3.69
C LEU A 151 -5.75 9.32 -2.77
N ASN A 152 -6.77 8.91 -2.01
CA ASN A 152 -6.65 7.74 -1.13
C ASN A 152 -6.37 6.46 -1.93
N GLU A 153 -6.97 6.33 -3.15
CA GLU A 153 -6.62 5.23 -4.05
C GLU A 153 -5.15 5.30 -4.48
N ALA A 154 -4.70 6.49 -4.92
CA ALA A 154 -3.32 6.66 -5.39
C ALA A 154 -2.30 6.36 -4.30
N LEU A 155 -2.52 6.85 -3.08
CA LEU A 155 -1.64 6.63 -1.93
C LEU A 155 -1.64 5.18 -1.45
N ARG A 156 -2.76 4.46 -1.61
CA ARG A 156 -2.89 3.08 -1.18
C ARG A 156 -2.24 2.08 -2.13
N ILE A 157 -2.36 2.31 -3.45
CA ILE A 157 -1.97 1.34 -4.49
C ILE A 157 -0.59 1.66 -5.04
N GLY A 158 -0.23 2.94 -5.13
CA GLY A 158 0.95 3.38 -5.86
C GLY A 158 2.24 3.28 -5.06
N ASP A 159 3.28 2.67 -5.64
CA ASP A 159 4.66 2.81 -5.15
C ASP A 159 5.17 4.23 -5.33
N ARG A 160 4.70 4.92 -6.37
CA ARG A 160 4.95 6.33 -6.64
C ARG A 160 3.69 7.04 -7.11
N VAL A 161 3.47 8.24 -6.58
CA VAL A 161 2.31 9.09 -6.91
C VAL A 161 2.78 10.32 -7.68
N CYS A 162 2.08 10.64 -8.76
CA CYS A 162 2.29 11.85 -9.55
C CYS A 162 1.05 12.74 -9.44
N ILE A 163 1.16 13.87 -8.76
CA ILE A 163 0.09 14.87 -8.66
C ILE A 163 0.20 15.85 -9.83
N MET A 164 -0.93 16.03 -10.51
CA MET A 164 -1.04 16.93 -11.64
C MET A 164 -2.08 18.02 -11.38
N LYS A 165 -1.82 19.25 -11.83
CA LYS A 165 -2.76 20.36 -11.85
C LYS A 165 -2.71 21.06 -13.19
N ASP A 166 -3.86 21.29 -13.81
CA ASP A 166 -3.98 21.99 -15.11
C ASP A 166 -3.06 21.40 -16.21
N GLY A 167 -2.89 20.07 -16.22
CA GLY A 167 -2.05 19.37 -17.19
C GLY A 167 -0.54 19.42 -16.88
N VAL A 168 -0.15 20.02 -15.76
CA VAL A 168 1.27 20.13 -15.35
C VAL A 168 1.52 19.21 -14.15
N VAL A 169 2.67 18.53 -14.16
CA VAL A 169 3.13 17.75 -13.01
C VAL A 169 3.58 18.72 -11.91
N VAL A 170 2.95 18.63 -10.73
CA VAL A 170 3.24 19.45 -9.56
C VAL A 170 4.24 18.77 -8.63
N GLN A 171 4.03 17.48 -8.38
CA GLN A 171 4.91 16.67 -7.52
C GLN A 171 4.90 15.22 -7.96
N ILE A 172 6.05 14.56 -7.82
CA ILE A 172 6.18 13.09 -7.93
C ILE A 172 6.97 12.61 -6.71
N GLY A 173 6.42 11.62 -5.99
CA GLY A 173 7.08 11.06 -4.82
C GLY A 173 6.46 9.72 -4.41
N THR A 174 6.99 9.14 -3.33
CA THR A 174 6.31 8.04 -2.63
C THR A 174 5.04 8.58 -1.94
N PRO A 175 4.08 7.72 -1.57
CA PRO A 175 2.95 8.13 -0.75
C PRO A 175 3.35 8.93 0.49
N GLU A 176 4.39 8.49 1.19
CA GLU A 176 4.95 9.17 2.35
C GLU A 176 5.49 10.56 2.01
N GLU A 177 6.34 10.68 0.97
CA GLU A 177 6.88 11.98 0.53
C GLU A 177 5.77 12.98 0.16
N ILE A 178 4.70 12.51 -0.49
CA ILE A 178 3.53 13.33 -0.84
C ILE A 178 2.82 13.86 0.41
N LEU A 179 2.68 13.04 1.45
CA LEU A 179 2.00 13.40 2.69
C LEU A 179 2.87 14.28 3.60
N THR A 180 4.15 13.92 3.76
CA THR A 180 5.02 14.56 4.78
C THR A 180 5.80 15.75 4.24
N GLN A 181 5.99 15.84 2.92
CA GLN A 181 6.79 16.88 2.24
C GLN A 181 6.06 17.45 1.03
N PRO A 182 4.88 18.07 1.21
CA PRO A 182 4.15 18.66 0.09
C PRO A 182 4.98 19.78 -0.54
N ALA A 183 5.18 19.71 -1.87
CA ALA A 183 6.02 20.66 -2.60
C ALA A 183 5.37 22.03 -2.79
N THR A 184 4.05 22.12 -2.68
CA THR A 184 3.29 23.37 -2.88
C THR A 184 2.08 23.40 -1.95
N GLY A 185 1.52 24.60 -1.69
CA GLY A 185 0.27 24.77 -0.95
C GLY A 185 -0.89 23.96 -1.55
N TYR A 186 -0.94 23.85 -2.89
CA TYR A 186 -1.95 23.00 -3.56
C TYR A 186 -1.83 21.53 -3.17
N VAL A 187 -0.62 20.98 -3.07
CA VAL A 187 -0.44 19.59 -2.63
C VAL A 187 -0.79 19.44 -1.16
N ALA A 188 -0.39 20.42 -0.31
CA ALA A 188 -0.72 20.42 1.12
C ALA A 188 -2.25 20.41 1.35
N GLU A 189 -2.98 21.28 0.65
CA GLU A 189 -4.45 21.31 0.68
C GLU A 189 -5.05 19.99 0.18
N PHE A 190 -4.48 19.42 -0.89
CA PHE A 190 -4.97 18.18 -1.50
C PHE A 190 -4.80 16.95 -0.60
N VAL A 191 -3.78 16.92 0.28
CA VAL A 191 -3.52 15.84 1.22
C VAL A 191 -4.15 16.05 2.62
N GLN A 192 -4.70 17.24 2.89
CA GLN A 192 -5.21 17.62 4.20
C GLN A 192 -6.30 16.67 4.73
N ASP A 193 -7.19 16.21 3.84
CA ASP A 193 -8.31 15.33 4.21
C ASP A 193 -7.93 13.83 4.21
N VAL A 194 -6.66 13.49 3.97
CA VAL A 194 -6.20 12.11 3.94
C VAL A 194 -5.95 11.61 5.36
N ASP A 195 -6.52 10.45 5.69
CA ASP A 195 -6.15 9.72 6.91
C ASP A 195 -4.71 9.17 6.78
N GLN A 196 -3.77 9.97 7.21
CA GLN A 196 -2.32 9.71 7.08
C GLN A 196 -1.89 8.48 7.85
N GLY A 197 -2.59 8.15 8.94
CA GLY A 197 -2.35 6.92 9.68
C GLY A 197 -2.49 5.65 8.84
N ARG A 198 -3.11 5.72 7.66
CA ARG A 198 -3.24 4.59 6.72
C ARG A 198 -2.08 4.44 5.75
N VAL A 199 -1.16 5.39 5.73
CA VAL A 199 -0.04 5.41 4.79
C VAL A 199 1.29 5.33 5.52
N ILE A 200 1.43 6.09 6.62
CA ILE A 200 2.66 6.11 7.42
C ILE A 200 2.83 4.76 8.12
N LYS A 201 3.99 4.16 7.94
CA LYS A 201 4.35 2.88 8.55
C LYS A 201 5.10 3.07 9.86
N VAL A 202 5.06 2.03 10.69
CA VAL A 202 5.78 1.98 11.96
C VAL A 202 7.29 2.19 11.77
N GLU A 203 7.88 1.61 10.72
CA GLU A 203 9.32 1.72 10.43
C GLU A 203 9.81 3.16 10.19
N GLU A 204 8.90 4.06 9.81
CA GLU A 204 9.22 5.47 9.53
C GLU A 204 9.34 6.32 10.79
N ILE A 205 8.65 5.91 11.87
CA ILE A 205 8.61 6.68 13.13
C ILE A 205 9.16 5.93 14.35
N MET A 206 9.41 4.62 14.23
CA MET A 206 10.02 3.88 15.34
C MET A 206 11.44 4.38 15.61
N VAL A 207 11.83 4.36 16.88
CA VAL A 207 13.18 4.69 17.29
C VAL A 207 13.96 3.41 17.64
N PRO A 208 15.31 3.42 17.58
CA PRO A 208 16.11 2.27 18.01
C PRO A 208 15.72 1.81 19.41
N PRO A 209 15.60 0.49 19.66
CA PRO A 209 15.27 -0.03 20.97
C PRO A 209 16.50 0.07 21.88
N ASP A 210 16.25 0.29 23.17
CA ASP A 210 17.26 0.21 24.25
C ASP A 210 16.73 -0.77 25.33
N PRO A 211 16.71 -2.09 25.04
CA PRO A 211 16.11 -3.08 25.92
C PRO A 211 17.06 -3.55 27.01
N LEU A 212 16.49 -4.07 28.10
CA LEU A 212 17.19 -4.88 29.07
C LEU A 212 17.18 -6.36 28.65
N GLN A 213 18.22 -7.11 29.04
CA GLN A 213 18.21 -8.56 28.92
C GLN A 213 17.39 -9.18 30.06
N ILE A 214 16.70 -10.28 29.79
CA ILE A 214 15.82 -10.93 30.79
C ILE A 214 16.59 -11.43 32.03
N ASP A 215 17.89 -11.67 31.88
CA ASP A 215 18.81 -12.13 32.94
C ASP A 215 19.60 -10.98 33.61
N THR A 216 19.26 -9.70 33.29
CA THR A 216 19.87 -8.51 33.92
C THR A 216 19.63 -8.55 35.44
N ASP A 217 20.69 -8.26 36.19
CA ASP A 217 20.62 -8.18 37.64
C ASP A 217 19.64 -7.09 38.10
N PHE A 218 18.91 -7.35 39.20
CA PHE A 218 17.86 -6.45 39.65
C PHE A 218 18.36 -5.05 40.03
N ASP A 219 19.56 -4.92 40.58
CA ASP A 219 20.16 -3.62 40.93
C ASP A 219 20.50 -2.81 39.66
N GLU A 220 20.92 -3.49 38.60
CA GLU A 220 21.12 -2.86 37.27
C GLU A 220 19.80 -2.42 36.68
N VAL A 221 18.71 -3.21 36.81
CA VAL A 221 17.35 -2.82 36.38
C VAL A 221 16.91 -1.55 37.10
N VAL A 222 17.09 -1.47 38.44
CA VAL A 222 16.74 -0.26 39.21
C VAL A 222 17.51 0.95 38.69
N SER A 223 18.82 0.77 38.44
CA SER A 223 19.70 1.83 37.93
C SER A 223 19.29 2.28 36.52
N ALA A 224 18.95 1.34 35.63
CA ALA A 224 18.52 1.61 34.26
C ALA A 224 17.16 2.34 34.18
N LEU A 225 16.33 2.23 35.21
CA LEU A 225 15.03 2.94 35.35
C LEU A 225 15.13 4.24 36.14
N ALA A 226 16.34 4.68 36.54
CA ALA A 226 16.50 5.92 37.33
C ALA A 226 16.00 7.17 36.57
N ASP A 227 16.31 7.26 35.28
CA ASP A 227 15.97 8.42 34.43
C ASP A 227 14.77 8.18 33.49
N VAL A 228 14.30 6.92 33.37
CA VAL A 228 13.16 6.56 32.52
C VAL A 228 12.11 5.80 33.31
N ASN A 229 10.86 5.86 32.89
CA ASN A 229 9.77 5.19 33.59
C ASN A 229 9.64 3.71 33.26
N GLU A 230 10.17 3.28 32.11
CA GLU A 230 9.94 1.94 31.57
C GLU A 230 11.02 1.55 30.57
N LYS A 231 11.25 0.25 30.44
CA LYS A 231 12.12 -0.35 29.42
C LYS A 231 11.54 -1.66 28.90
N LEU A 232 11.71 -1.89 27.60
CA LEU A 232 11.43 -3.19 26.98
C LEU A 232 12.47 -4.21 27.43
N VAL A 233 12.08 -5.46 27.51
CA VAL A 233 12.92 -6.58 27.90
C VAL A 233 12.97 -7.60 26.78
N VAL A 234 14.18 -8.08 26.47
CA VAL A 234 14.40 -9.13 25.47
C VAL A 234 14.99 -10.39 26.09
N ASP A 235 14.73 -11.53 25.47
CA ASP A 235 15.39 -12.78 25.82
C ASP A 235 16.78 -12.89 25.17
N SER A 236 17.49 -13.98 25.44
CA SER A 236 18.82 -14.25 24.90
C SER A 236 18.89 -14.36 23.38
N SER A 237 17.74 -14.53 22.70
CA SER A 237 17.63 -14.55 21.24
C SER A 237 17.29 -13.19 20.64
N GLY A 238 17.09 -12.15 21.49
CA GLY A 238 16.69 -10.81 21.07
C GLY A 238 15.19 -10.63 20.84
N LYS A 239 14.38 -11.64 21.19
CA LYS A 239 12.91 -11.54 21.09
C LYS A 239 12.34 -10.73 22.25
N CYS A 240 11.28 -9.97 21.98
CA CYS A 240 10.60 -9.21 23.00
C CYS A 240 9.96 -10.15 24.04
N ALA A 241 10.46 -10.10 25.28
CA ALA A 241 9.95 -10.87 26.41
C ALA A 241 8.88 -10.10 27.20
N GLY A 242 8.88 -8.77 27.12
CA GLY A 242 7.95 -7.94 27.85
C GLY A 242 8.44 -6.52 28.12
N LEU A 243 7.85 -5.91 29.15
CA LEU A 243 8.11 -4.57 29.63
C LEU A 243 8.36 -4.59 31.14
N VAL A 244 9.22 -3.73 31.63
CA VAL A 244 9.37 -3.44 33.05
C VAL A 244 9.18 -1.95 33.29
N THR A 245 8.37 -1.60 34.30
CA THR A 245 8.16 -0.21 34.70
C THR A 245 8.80 0.07 36.05
N ARG A 246 9.10 1.34 36.34
CA ARG A 246 9.60 1.76 37.66
C ARG A 246 8.66 1.31 38.79
N SER A 247 7.35 1.44 38.61
CA SER A 247 6.35 1.02 39.59
C SER A 247 6.31 -0.50 39.84
N ASP A 248 6.58 -1.31 38.80
CA ASP A 248 6.67 -2.76 38.95
C ASP A 248 7.93 -3.15 39.75
N VAL A 249 9.04 -2.50 39.51
CA VAL A 249 10.29 -2.68 40.26
C VAL A 249 10.11 -2.31 41.73
N GLU A 250 9.54 -1.14 42.03
CA GLU A 250 9.23 -0.71 43.40
C GLU A 250 8.31 -1.68 44.14
N ARG A 251 7.29 -2.18 43.45
CA ARG A 251 6.37 -3.18 44.01
C ARG A 251 7.08 -4.49 44.35
N VAL A 252 7.93 -4.99 43.46
CA VAL A 252 8.65 -6.27 43.65
C VAL A 252 9.76 -6.14 44.70
N ALA A 253 10.43 -4.99 44.79
CA ALA A 253 11.48 -4.72 45.81
C ALA A 253 10.95 -4.87 47.25
N THR A 254 9.62 -4.71 47.47
CA THR A 254 8.98 -4.85 48.79
C THR A 254 8.50 -6.28 49.11
N GLN A 255 8.55 -7.23 48.16
CA GLN A 255 7.87 -8.52 48.22
C GLN A 255 8.78 -9.76 48.38
N GLY A 256 10.05 -9.61 48.70
CA GLY A 256 10.96 -10.75 48.93
C GLY A 256 12.26 -10.66 48.13
N VAL A 257 12.69 -11.76 47.48
CA VAL A 257 13.89 -11.75 46.62
C VAL A 257 13.49 -11.19 45.24
N PRO A 258 13.83 -9.93 44.93
CA PRO A 258 13.39 -9.31 43.70
C PRO A 258 14.19 -9.84 42.52
N THR A 259 13.49 -10.10 41.40
CA THR A 259 14.09 -10.48 40.11
C THR A 259 13.40 -9.72 39.01
N LEU A 260 14.10 -9.47 37.89
CA LEU A 260 13.47 -8.86 36.72
C LEU A 260 12.25 -9.64 36.24
N ALA A 261 12.33 -10.98 36.24
CA ALA A 261 11.21 -11.85 35.84
C ALA A 261 9.95 -11.65 36.68
N SER A 262 10.08 -11.30 37.98
CA SER A 262 8.93 -11.04 38.86
C SER A 262 8.31 -9.66 38.65
N ALA A 263 9.04 -8.72 38.07
CA ALA A 263 8.60 -7.38 37.69
C ALA A 263 8.14 -7.28 36.21
N LEU A 264 8.34 -8.34 35.42
CA LEU A 264 8.06 -8.34 34.00
C LEU A 264 6.56 -8.35 33.69
N ARG A 265 6.15 -7.45 32.82
CA ARG A 265 4.82 -7.43 32.21
C ARG A 265 4.90 -8.02 30.81
N THR A 266 4.03 -8.95 30.49
CA THR A 266 3.98 -9.62 29.17
C THR A 266 2.88 -9.09 28.25
N ASP A 267 2.03 -8.17 28.75
CA ASP A 267 0.92 -7.54 28.03
C ASP A 267 1.36 -6.30 27.23
N VAL A 268 2.50 -6.38 26.56
CA VAL A 268 3.07 -5.29 25.75
C VAL A 268 2.49 -5.31 24.35
N PRO A 269 2.03 -4.16 23.82
CA PRO A 269 1.67 -4.04 22.42
C PRO A 269 2.85 -4.37 21.49
N ILE A 270 2.61 -5.17 20.47
CA ILE A 270 3.63 -5.55 19.47
C ILE A 270 3.16 -5.09 18.10
N ALA A 271 4.05 -4.45 17.36
CA ALA A 271 3.81 -4.02 15.98
C ALA A 271 4.89 -4.59 15.04
N ALA A 272 4.51 -4.89 13.80
CA ALA A 272 5.48 -5.12 12.74
C ALA A 272 5.92 -3.79 12.11
N PRO A 273 7.19 -3.65 11.66
CA PRO A 273 7.66 -2.43 11.00
C PRO A 273 6.82 -2.01 9.78
N SER A 274 6.24 -2.97 9.06
CA SER A 274 5.41 -2.74 7.88
C SER A 274 3.96 -2.36 8.17
N GLN A 275 3.50 -2.44 9.42
CA GLN A 275 2.15 -2.03 9.81
C GLN A 275 1.99 -0.51 9.70
N THR A 276 0.76 -0.07 9.41
CA THR A 276 0.40 1.35 9.36
C THR A 276 -0.06 1.87 10.73
N LEU A 277 0.10 3.18 10.96
CA LEU A 277 -0.19 3.77 12.28
C LEU A 277 -1.66 3.61 12.70
N ASN A 278 -2.59 3.62 11.76
CA ASN A 278 -4.02 3.46 12.08
C ASN A 278 -4.34 2.07 12.68
N GLU A 279 -3.56 1.05 12.37
CA GLU A 279 -3.72 -0.28 12.96
C GLU A 279 -3.32 -0.31 14.44
N LEU A 280 -2.56 0.68 14.89
CA LEU A 280 -2.02 0.79 16.25
C LEU A 280 -2.81 1.74 17.15
N TYR A 281 -3.87 2.41 16.69
CA TYR A 281 -4.63 3.36 17.53
C TYR A 281 -5.15 2.74 18.83
N ALA A 282 -5.63 1.49 18.76
CA ALA A 282 -6.12 0.78 19.95
C ALA A 282 -4.98 0.43 20.93
N ASP A 283 -3.80 0.13 20.40
CA ASP A 283 -2.62 -0.21 21.20
C ASP A 283 -1.96 1.04 21.79
N ALA A 284 -1.86 2.12 21.04
CA ALA A 284 -1.43 3.43 21.54
C ALA A 284 -2.33 3.93 22.67
N GLY A 285 -3.66 3.67 22.59
CA GLY A 285 -4.62 4.00 23.63
C GLY A 285 -4.38 3.30 24.98
N LYS A 286 -3.57 2.24 25.03
CA LYS A 286 -3.17 1.58 26.28
C LYS A 286 -2.13 2.38 27.09
N GLY A 287 -1.50 3.37 26.46
CA GLY A 287 -0.48 4.23 27.10
C GLY A 287 0.83 3.49 27.44
N LEU A 288 1.08 2.34 26.82
CA LEU A 288 2.31 1.57 26.96
C LEU A 288 3.16 1.70 25.68
N PRO A 289 4.50 1.66 25.79
CA PRO A 289 5.35 1.63 24.62
C PRO A 289 5.04 0.41 23.75
N ILE A 290 5.12 0.60 22.44
CA ILE A 290 4.86 -0.43 21.46
C ILE A 290 6.22 -1.04 21.06
N ALA A 291 6.34 -2.36 21.21
CA ALA A 291 7.53 -3.10 20.78
C ALA A 291 7.44 -3.38 19.28
N CYS A 292 8.38 -2.86 18.49
CA CYS A 292 8.44 -3.13 17.05
C CYS A 292 9.29 -4.36 16.79
N CYS A 293 8.68 -5.44 16.30
CA CYS A 293 9.33 -6.74 16.12
C CYS A 293 9.26 -7.17 14.63
N ASN A 294 10.35 -7.77 14.15
CA ASN A 294 10.41 -8.38 12.82
C ASN A 294 9.63 -9.72 12.79
N GLU A 295 9.59 -10.36 11.60
CA GLU A 295 8.91 -11.66 11.40
C GLU A 295 9.45 -12.79 12.30
N ASP A 296 10.71 -12.72 12.71
CA ASP A 296 11.32 -13.67 13.63
C ASP A 296 11.00 -13.39 15.11
N GLY A 297 10.26 -12.30 15.38
CA GLY A 297 9.89 -11.83 16.71
C GLY A 297 11.01 -11.07 17.44
N GLN A 298 12.10 -10.73 16.76
CA GLN A 298 13.22 -9.94 17.34
C GLN A 298 12.82 -8.47 17.42
N LEU A 299 13.18 -7.83 18.52
CA LEU A 299 12.94 -6.41 18.76
C LEU A 299 13.88 -5.57 17.89
N VAL A 300 13.31 -4.86 16.92
CA VAL A 300 14.05 -4.01 15.97
C VAL A 300 13.84 -2.51 16.21
N GLY A 301 12.79 -2.15 16.97
CA GLY A 301 12.48 -0.77 17.31
C GLY A 301 11.53 -0.67 18.50
N ARG A 302 11.31 0.55 18.94
CA ARG A 302 10.25 0.90 19.90
C ARG A 302 9.53 2.14 19.44
N MET A 303 8.28 2.29 19.86
CA MET A 303 7.49 3.48 19.56
C MET A 303 6.78 3.96 20.83
N ASP A 304 6.86 5.24 21.09
CA ASP A 304 6.09 5.88 22.15
C ASP A 304 4.62 6.03 21.67
N PRO A 305 3.62 5.69 22.51
CA PRO A 305 2.22 5.87 22.13
C PRO A 305 1.87 7.31 21.71
N THR A 306 2.56 8.31 22.27
CA THR A 306 2.36 9.73 21.89
C THR A 306 2.92 10.04 20.50
N ALA A 307 3.95 9.33 20.04
CA ALA A 307 4.53 9.55 18.71
C ALA A 307 3.53 9.32 17.58
N VAL A 308 2.56 8.41 17.77
CA VAL A 308 1.46 8.18 16.83
C VAL A 308 0.61 9.46 16.67
N LEU A 309 0.30 10.14 17.77
CA LEU A 309 -0.51 11.36 17.78
C LEU A 309 0.30 12.58 17.31
N GLU A 310 1.58 12.64 17.68
CA GLU A 310 2.48 13.74 17.29
C GLU A 310 2.71 13.76 15.79
N GLU A 311 2.91 12.58 15.16
CA GLU A 311 3.10 12.50 13.72
C GLU A 311 1.87 12.92 12.94
N LEU A 312 0.68 12.53 13.39
CA LEU A 312 -0.58 13.01 12.80
C LEU A 312 -0.75 14.53 12.96
N GLY A 313 -0.45 15.07 14.14
CA GLY A 313 -0.55 16.52 14.39
C GLY A 313 0.51 17.35 13.66
N ARG A 314 1.69 16.78 13.35
CA ARG A 314 2.74 17.46 12.60
C ARG A 314 2.32 17.84 11.19
N VAL A 315 1.57 17.00 10.54
CA VAL A 315 1.14 17.21 9.16
C VAL A 315 -0.05 18.16 9.08
N GLU A 316 -0.97 18.14 10.06
CA GLU A 316 -1.99 19.19 10.20
C GLU A 316 -1.34 20.58 10.35
N ALA A 317 -0.29 20.67 11.15
CA ALA A 317 0.44 21.93 11.35
C ALA A 317 1.18 22.41 10.09
N LEU A 318 1.65 21.50 9.23
CA LEU A 318 2.27 21.86 7.94
C LEU A 318 1.24 22.42 6.96
N ALA A 319 0.04 21.84 6.88
CA ALA A 319 -1.06 22.34 6.06
C ALA A 319 -1.46 23.78 6.48
N ASP A 320 -1.63 24.02 7.78
CA ASP A 320 -1.93 25.35 8.33
C ASP A 320 -0.82 26.39 8.08
N ALA A 321 0.45 25.98 8.01
CA ALA A 321 1.56 26.89 7.75
C ALA A 321 1.58 27.36 6.28
N PHE A 322 1.28 26.48 5.34
CA PHE A 322 1.19 26.83 3.91
C PHE A 322 -0.01 27.75 3.63
N ASP A 323 -1.14 27.57 4.30
CA ASP A 323 -2.31 28.45 4.15
C ASP A 323 -2.00 29.91 4.58
N ARG A 324 -1.16 30.08 5.60
CA ARG A 324 -0.77 31.44 6.05
C ARG A 324 0.18 32.15 5.10
N GLU A 325 1.00 31.41 4.35
CA GLU A 325 1.92 32.03 3.36
C GLU A 325 1.22 32.42 2.06
N VAL A 326 0.09 31.80 1.73
CA VAL A 326 -0.68 32.09 0.50
C VAL A 326 -1.58 33.33 0.66
N TYR A 327 -1.92 33.73 1.90
CA TYR A 327 -2.78 34.87 2.19
C TYR A 327 -2.02 36.12 2.71
N MET A 328 -0.70 36.13 2.70
CA MET A 328 0.15 37.31 2.90
C MET A 328 0.81 37.75 1.59
#